data_b8b16f8aada2bf7ede8be3fb35c2ceff
#
_entry.id   b8b16f8aada2bf7ede8be3fb35c2ceff
#
_cell.length_a   1.000
_cell.length_b   1.000
_cell.length_c   1.000
_cell.angle_alpha   90.00
_cell.angle_beta   90.00
_cell.angle_gamma   90.00
#
_symmetry.space_group_name_H-M   'P 1'
#
loop_
_entity.id
_entity.type
_entity.pdbx_description
1 polymer ?
#
loop_
_entity_poly.entity_id
_entity_poly.type
_entity_poly.pdbx_seq_one_letter_code
_entity_poly.pdbx_strand_id
1 'polypeptide(L)'
;MCGFAGYIAKEGDGEQFKNDLINMMDSIKHRGPDDAGTHIDDMAGLGFRRLSIIGITNGKQPMYNEDKTIVVTFNGEIYNYQSIKEELISKGHIFKTDADTEAPVSSPMRICQRRKKTSTATPL
;
A
#
# COMPACT_ATOMS: atom_id res chain seq x y z
N MET A 1 11.36 -0.91 10.85
CA MET A 1 10.76 -1.22 9.51
C MET A 1 9.27 -1.34 9.67
N CYS A 2 8.50 -0.67 8.84
CA CYS A 2 7.04 -0.80 8.82
C CYS A 2 6.58 -2.26 8.61
N GLY A 3 5.31 -2.53 8.84
CA GLY A 3 4.70 -3.82 8.58
C GLY A 3 3.27 -3.65 8.10
N PHE A 4 2.79 -4.64 7.39
CA PHE A 4 1.38 -4.71 7.01
C PHE A 4 0.84 -6.13 7.18
N ALA A 5 -0.47 -6.23 7.35
CA ALA A 5 -1.22 -7.47 7.42
C ALA A 5 -2.52 -7.30 6.63
N GLY A 6 -3.13 -8.39 6.24
CA GLY A 6 -4.40 -8.32 5.53
C GLY A 6 -5.01 -9.68 5.31
N TYR A 7 -6.27 -9.68 4.89
CA TYR A 7 -7.04 -10.86 4.51
C TYR A 7 -7.88 -10.57 3.27
N ILE A 8 -8.29 -11.63 2.61
CA ILE A 8 -9.33 -11.63 1.57
C ILE A 8 -10.41 -12.60 2.03
N ALA A 9 -11.65 -12.15 2.00
CA ALA A 9 -12.84 -12.92 2.38
C ALA A 9 -13.73 -13.17 1.16
N LYS A 10 -14.79 -13.96 1.35
CA LYS A 10 -15.88 -14.02 0.37
C LYS A 10 -16.65 -12.71 0.41
N GLU A 11 -17.29 -12.38 -0.72
CA GLU A 11 -18.15 -11.20 -0.82
C GLU A 11 -19.18 -11.18 0.32
N GLY A 12 -19.26 -10.05 1.01
CA GLY A 12 -20.16 -9.86 2.15
C GLY A 12 -19.61 -10.28 3.52
N ASP A 13 -18.48 -10.98 3.57
CA ASP A 13 -17.90 -11.52 4.81
C ASP A 13 -16.75 -10.66 5.37
N GLY A 14 -16.37 -9.57 4.67
CA GLY A 14 -15.18 -8.80 5.04
C GLY A 14 -15.20 -8.24 6.45
N GLU A 15 -16.29 -7.64 6.87
CA GLU A 15 -16.42 -7.01 8.19
C GLU A 15 -16.30 -7.98 9.38
N GLN A 16 -16.65 -9.26 9.22
CA GLN A 16 -16.58 -10.23 10.32
C GLN A 16 -15.14 -10.50 10.78
N PHE A 17 -14.15 -10.33 9.88
CA PHE A 17 -12.73 -10.55 10.18
C PHE A 17 -12.00 -9.30 10.70
N LYS A 18 -12.73 -8.25 11.03
CA LYS A 18 -12.14 -7.00 11.54
C LYS A 18 -11.28 -7.21 12.79
N ASN A 19 -11.76 -8.01 13.73
CA ASN A 19 -11.02 -8.31 14.95
C ASN A 19 -9.75 -9.12 14.66
N ASP A 20 -9.80 -10.01 13.68
CA ASP A 20 -8.63 -10.79 13.26
C ASP A 20 -7.57 -9.87 12.64
N LEU A 21 -7.98 -8.87 11.84
CA LEU A 21 -7.06 -7.86 11.32
C LEU A 21 -6.38 -7.08 12.45
N ILE A 22 -7.14 -6.66 13.45
CA ILE A 22 -6.59 -5.94 14.61
C ILE A 22 -5.56 -6.83 15.34
N ASN A 23 -5.88 -8.09 15.60
CA ASN A 23 -4.97 -9.03 16.24
C ASN A 23 -3.70 -9.27 15.40
N MET A 24 -3.82 -9.41 14.08
CA MET A 24 -2.68 -9.50 13.16
C MET A 24 -1.81 -8.24 13.21
N MET A 25 -2.42 -7.06 13.23
CA MET A 25 -1.70 -5.78 13.33
C MET A 25 -0.99 -5.64 14.68
N ASP A 26 -1.59 -6.12 15.77
CA ASP A 26 -0.99 -6.07 17.11
C ASP A 26 0.22 -7.01 17.21
N SER A 27 0.18 -8.16 16.54
CA SER A 27 1.32 -9.08 16.49
C SER A 27 2.55 -8.47 15.80
N ILE A 28 2.36 -7.52 14.88
CA ILE A 28 3.44 -6.81 14.16
C ILE A 28 3.68 -5.38 14.69
N LYS A 29 3.09 -4.99 15.82
CA LYS A 29 3.24 -3.66 16.41
C LYS A 29 4.70 -3.26 16.66
N HIS A 30 5.54 -4.23 17.02
CA HIS A 30 6.98 -4.02 17.24
C HIS A 30 7.71 -3.51 15.98
N ARG A 31 7.19 -3.77 14.79
CA ARG A 31 7.76 -3.29 13.51
C ARG A 31 7.41 -1.84 13.21
N GLY A 32 6.25 -1.39 13.65
CA GLY A 32 5.75 -0.03 13.39
C GLY A 32 4.90 0.47 14.56
N PRO A 33 5.55 0.95 15.65
CA PRO A 33 4.84 1.35 16.87
C PRO A 33 4.18 2.73 16.77
N ASP A 34 4.59 3.57 15.80
CA ASP A 34 4.31 5.01 15.83
C ASP A 34 2.93 5.37 15.27
N ASP A 35 2.47 4.64 14.25
CA ASP A 35 1.16 4.90 13.63
C ASP A 35 0.56 3.61 13.07
N ALA A 36 -0.75 3.62 12.87
CA ALA A 36 -1.49 2.50 12.30
C ALA A 36 -2.62 3.00 11.41
N GLY A 37 -2.90 2.27 10.36
CA GLY A 37 -4.05 2.52 9.49
C GLY A 37 -4.70 1.21 9.06
N THR A 38 -6.01 1.26 8.80
CA THR A 38 -6.79 0.12 8.33
C THR A 38 -7.71 0.53 7.18
N HIS A 39 -7.94 -0.41 6.29
CA HIS A 39 -9.03 -0.41 5.33
C HIS A 39 -9.78 -1.73 5.45
N ILE A 40 -11.09 -1.69 5.49
CA ILE A 40 -11.95 -2.87 5.53
C ILE A 40 -13.13 -2.61 4.60
N ASP A 41 -13.38 -3.56 3.73
CA ASP A 41 -14.57 -3.59 2.85
C ASP A 41 -15.21 -5.00 2.87
N ASP A 42 -16.18 -5.21 2.00
CA ASP A 42 -16.94 -6.47 1.94
C ASP A 42 -16.09 -7.70 1.58
N MET A 43 -14.91 -7.52 1.00
CA MET A 43 -14.07 -8.59 0.47
C MET A 43 -12.68 -8.66 1.09
N ALA A 44 -12.19 -7.57 1.69
CA ALA A 44 -10.80 -7.51 2.14
C ALA A 44 -10.60 -6.60 3.34
N GLY A 45 -9.57 -6.90 4.11
CA GLY A 45 -9.04 -6.00 5.12
C GLY A 45 -7.54 -5.83 4.94
N LEU A 46 -7.07 -4.59 4.99
CA LEU A 46 -5.67 -4.20 4.95
C LEU A 46 -5.33 -3.40 6.19
N GLY A 47 -4.23 -3.76 6.85
CA GLY A 47 -3.71 -3.06 8.01
C GLY A 47 -2.25 -2.69 7.80
N PHE A 48 -1.87 -1.51 8.26
CA PHE A 48 -0.51 -0.99 8.16
C PHE A 48 -0.02 -0.49 9.51
N ARG A 49 1.22 -0.84 9.86
CA ARG A 49 1.95 -0.35 11.04
C ARG A 49 3.16 0.45 10.57
N ARG A 50 3.28 1.66 11.05
CA ARG A 50 4.32 2.61 10.65
C ARG A 50 5.40 2.75 11.70
N LEU A 51 6.64 2.71 11.26
CA LEU A 51 7.78 3.26 11.96
C LEU A 51 8.10 4.61 11.31
N SER A 52 7.88 5.70 12.04
CA SER A 52 8.16 7.06 11.55
C SER A 52 9.66 7.32 11.60
N ILE A 53 10.25 7.57 10.44
CA ILE A 53 11.55 8.23 10.36
C ILE A 53 11.25 9.73 10.38
N ILE A 54 11.97 10.49 11.20
CA ILE A 54 11.74 11.89 11.58
C ILE A 54 11.26 12.74 10.38
N GLY A 55 10.13 13.44 10.55
CA GLY A 55 9.69 14.52 9.66
C GLY A 55 8.75 14.16 8.52
N ILE A 56 8.39 12.89 8.30
CA ILE A 56 7.48 12.52 7.22
C ILE A 56 6.03 12.51 7.73
N THR A 57 5.37 13.66 7.60
CA THR A 57 3.93 13.80 7.92
C THR A 57 3.02 13.25 6.82
N ASN A 58 3.55 13.01 5.61
CA ASN A 58 2.83 12.58 4.43
C ASN A 58 2.96 11.06 4.22
N GLY A 59 1.95 10.45 3.60
CA GLY A 59 1.98 9.03 3.24
C GLY A 59 1.37 8.10 4.28
N LYS A 60 0.26 8.50 4.92
CA LYS A 60 -0.56 7.58 5.73
C LYS A 60 -1.05 6.42 4.85
N GLN A 61 -0.94 5.21 5.37
CA GLN A 61 -1.40 3.99 4.70
C GLN A 61 -2.47 3.28 5.53
N PRO A 62 -3.39 2.53 4.90
CA PRO A 62 -3.52 2.28 3.46
C PRO A 62 -3.81 3.54 2.64
N MET A 63 -3.30 3.58 1.40
CA MET A 63 -3.42 4.73 0.50
C MET A 63 -4.39 4.41 -0.63
N TYR A 64 -5.11 5.44 -1.10
CA TYR A 64 -6.16 5.31 -2.12
C TYR A 64 -5.80 6.10 -3.37
N ASN A 65 -6.25 5.63 -4.52
CA ASN A 65 -6.25 6.43 -5.74
C ASN A 65 -7.31 7.56 -5.66
N GLU A 66 -7.40 8.37 -6.72
CA GLU A 66 -8.22 9.58 -6.75
C GLU A 66 -9.70 9.31 -6.50
N ASP A 67 -10.25 8.24 -7.08
CA ASP A 67 -11.66 7.83 -7.00
C ASP A 67 -11.94 6.77 -5.91
N LYS A 68 -10.92 6.39 -5.14
CA LYS A 68 -10.98 5.39 -4.06
C LYS A 68 -11.40 3.98 -4.49
N THR A 69 -11.23 3.65 -5.77
CA THR A 69 -11.50 2.30 -6.29
C THR A 69 -10.35 1.35 -6.07
N ILE A 70 -9.15 1.87 -5.78
CA ILE A 70 -7.95 1.10 -5.51
C ILE A 70 -7.37 1.52 -4.16
N VAL A 71 -7.02 0.54 -3.35
CA VAL A 71 -6.33 0.72 -2.07
C VAL A 71 -5.04 -0.07 -2.05
N VAL A 72 -4.00 0.50 -1.47
CA VAL A 72 -2.70 -0.16 -1.36
C VAL A 72 -2.09 0.01 0.04
N THR A 73 -1.41 -1.04 0.50
CA THR A 73 -0.41 -1.00 1.55
C THR A 73 0.93 -1.38 0.95
N PHE A 74 1.95 -0.61 1.25
CA PHE A 74 3.28 -0.81 0.68
C PHE A 74 4.37 -0.58 1.71
N ASN A 75 5.28 -1.54 1.83
CA ASN A 75 6.49 -1.42 2.62
C ASN A 75 7.69 -1.71 1.73
N GLY A 76 8.27 -0.67 1.18
CA GLY A 76 9.37 -0.73 0.22
C GLY A 76 9.75 0.66 -0.25
N GLU A 77 10.52 0.72 -1.33
CA GLU A 77 10.97 1.96 -1.95
C GLU A 77 10.91 1.83 -3.47
N ILE A 78 10.38 2.86 -4.13
CA ILE A 78 10.27 2.90 -5.59
C ILE A 78 11.30 3.91 -6.10
N TYR A 79 12.48 3.41 -6.46
CA TYR A 79 13.64 4.25 -6.83
C TYR A 79 13.39 5.18 -8.02
N ASN A 80 12.51 4.80 -8.93
CA ASN A 80 12.16 5.60 -10.10
C ASN A 80 10.79 6.30 -9.98
N TYR A 81 10.33 6.55 -8.73
CA TYR A 81 9.00 7.11 -8.51
C TYR A 81 8.84 8.49 -9.14
N GLN A 82 9.88 9.30 -9.18
CA GLN A 82 9.87 10.63 -9.77
C GLN A 82 9.47 10.58 -11.25
N SER A 83 10.12 9.72 -12.04
CA SER A 83 9.79 9.58 -13.45
C SER A 83 8.39 8.99 -13.69
N ILE A 84 7.92 8.11 -12.79
CA ILE A 84 6.56 7.57 -12.83
C ILE A 84 5.55 8.68 -12.51
N LYS A 85 5.82 9.48 -11.48
CA LYS A 85 4.98 10.61 -11.07
C LYS A 85 4.82 11.62 -12.20
N GLU A 86 5.91 12.04 -12.83
CA GLU A 86 5.89 12.98 -13.96
C GLU A 86 5.06 12.44 -15.13
N GLU A 87 5.22 11.15 -15.47
CA GLU A 87 4.45 10.53 -16.53
C GLU A 87 2.95 10.45 -16.19
N LEU A 88 2.59 10.11 -14.95
CA LEU A 88 1.21 10.03 -14.50
C LEU A 88 0.55 11.41 -14.48
N ILE A 89 1.27 12.44 -14.02
CA ILE A 89 0.79 13.83 -14.06
C ILE A 89 0.53 14.27 -15.51
N SER A 90 1.42 13.92 -16.45
CA SER A 90 1.21 14.22 -17.87
C SER A 90 -0.03 13.54 -18.48
N LYS A 91 -0.51 12.47 -17.83
CA LYS A 91 -1.74 11.73 -18.19
C LYS A 91 -2.99 12.19 -17.43
N GLY A 92 -2.86 13.23 -16.60
CA GLY A 92 -3.98 13.82 -15.87
C GLY A 92 -4.21 13.27 -14.46
N HIS A 93 -3.30 12.45 -13.93
CA HIS A 93 -3.38 11.99 -12.54
C HIS A 93 -2.96 13.08 -11.56
N ILE A 94 -3.63 13.14 -10.41
CA ILE A 94 -3.39 14.15 -9.36
C ILE A 94 -2.73 13.47 -8.18
N PHE A 95 -1.53 13.93 -7.83
CA PHE A 95 -0.79 13.51 -6.65
C PHE A 95 -1.06 14.47 -5.49
N LYS A 96 -1.39 13.91 -4.33
CA LYS A 96 -1.68 14.68 -3.10
C LYS A 96 -0.49 14.74 -2.15
N THR A 97 0.45 13.82 -2.31
CA THR A 97 1.63 13.68 -1.44
C THR A 97 2.90 13.54 -2.26
N ASP A 98 4.04 13.56 -1.56
CA ASP A 98 5.34 13.24 -2.15
C ASP A 98 5.80 11.81 -1.80
N ALA A 99 4.90 10.98 -1.28
CA ALA A 99 5.21 9.59 -0.97
C ALA A 99 5.29 8.76 -2.25
N ASP A 100 6.33 7.95 -2.37
CA ASP A 100 6.51 7.01 -3.49
C ASP A 100 5.38 5.98 -3.58
N THR A 101 4.72 5.68 -2.47
CA THR A 101 3.55 4.80 -2.39
C THR A 101 2.35 5.29 -3.21
N GLU A 102 2.27 6.60 -3.51
CA GLU A 102 1.18 7.15 -4.32
C GLU A 102 1.28 6.74 -5.80
N ALA A 103 2.49 6.51 -6.30
CA ALA A 103 2.68 6.07 -7.69
C ALA A 103 2.07 4.69 -7.99
N PRO A 104 2.23 3.64 -7.16
CA PRO A 104 1.56 2.36 -7.37
C PRO A 104 0.04 2.42 -7.32
N VAL A 105 -0.54 3.23 -6.47
CA VAL A 105 -1.99 3.33 -6.35
C VAL A 105 -2.62 4.07 -7.52
N SER A 106 -1.91 5.05 -8.07
CA SER A 106 -2.35 5.80 -9.26
C SER A 106 -2.14 5.01 -10.57
N SER A 107 -1.23 4.03 -10.61
CA SER A 107 -1.01 3.18 -11.79
C SER A 107 -0.56 1.75 -11.43
N PRO A 108 -1.44 0.94 -10.82
CA PRO A 108 -1.08 -0.40 -10.35
C PRO A 108 -0.64 -1.34 -11.50
N MET A 109 -1.21 -1.19 -12.68
CA MET A 109 -0.90 -2.00 -13.85
C MET A 109 0.56 -1.89 -14.31
N ARG A 110 1.16 -0.71 -14.23
CA ARG A 110 2.55 -0.49 -14.66
C ARG A 110 3.58 -1.14 -13.73
N ILE A 111 3.31 -1.15 -12.45
CA ILE A 111 4.21 -1.74 -11.46
C ILE A 111 4.20 -3.26 -11.57
N CYS A 112 3.03 -3.87 -11.77
CA CYS A 112 2.91 -5.29 -12.04
C CYS A 112 3.62 -5.71 -13.35
N GLN A 113 3.54 -4.92 -14.41
CA GLN A 113 4.22 -5.20 -15.68
C GLN A 113 5.74 -5.13 -15.57
N ARG A 114 6.29 -4.20 -14.78
CA ARG A 114 7.75 -4.11 -14.54
C ARG A 114 8.28 -5.29 -13.74
N ARG A 115 7.54 -5.77 -12.72
CA ARG A 115 7.92 -6.99 -11.99
C ARG A 115 8.01 -8.22 -12.90
N LYS A 116 7.11 -8.38 -13.86
CA LYS A 116 7.16 -9.49 -14.81
C LYS A 116 8.40 -9.45 -15.73
N LYS A 117 8.94 -8.26 -16.03
CA LYS A 117 10.15 -8.12 -16.85
C LYS A 117 11.47 -8.37 -16.09
N THR A 118 11.47 -8.18 -14.74
CA THR A 118 12.65 -8.46 -13.91
C THR A 118 12.68 -9.88 -13.36
N SER A 119 11.63 -10.66 -13.57
CA SER A 119 11.53 -12.06 -13.15
C SER A 119 11.98 -13.04 -14.26
N THR A 120 13.03 -12.72 -15.00
CA THR A 120 13.84 -13.75 -15.64
C THR A 120 14.91 -14.20 -14.63
N ALA A 121 14.47 -14.86 -13.57
CA ALA A 121 15.35 -15.69 -12.78
C ALA A 121 15.78 -16.85 -13.68
N THR A 122 17.06 -16.93 -13.98
CA THR A 122 17.70 -18.07 -14.61
C THR A 122 17.35 -19.31 -13.78
N PRO A 123 16.81 -20.38 -14.36
CA PRO A 123 16.65 -21.63 -13.62
C PRO A 123 18.04 -22.15 -13.27
N LEU A 124 18.24 -22.49 -12.01
CA LEU A 124 19.38 -23.24 -11.52
C LEU A 124 19.37 -24.65 -12.12
#